data_d74ca50321f7ef95744487801e85441c
#
_entry.id   d74ca50321f7ef95744487801e85441c
#
_cell.length_a   1.000
_cell.length_b   1.000
_cell.length_c   1.000
_cell.angle_alpha   90.00
_cell.angle_beta   90.00
_cell.angle_gamma   90.00
#
_symmetry.space_group_name_H-M   'P 1'
#
loop_
_entity.id
_entity.type
_entity.pdbx_description
1 polymer ?
#
loop_
_entity_poly.entity_id
_entity_poly.type
_entity_poly.pdbx_seq_one_letter_code
_entity_poly.pdbx_strand_id
1 'polypeptide(L)'
;MRDKRLIILIFIPFVFGYLTNLVFLVPGVGTLTYSLMPFVLLIYWFWVGIQFSKSSIKNVYALIYGNILCVLSLLLYYWQFILLGDEKRSMFLASISQMYVSPLSPITARFGIMLEKLPNVITQTSILAMNIIGTILLVITFFAGFIFEKIKHSRLEKVEIDGK
;
A
#
# COMPACT_ATOMS: atom_id res chain seq x y z
N MET A 1 9.91 12.57 -19.70
CA MET A 1 9.65 11.10 -19.79
C MET A 1 9.77 10.36 -18.44
N ARG A 2 10.54 10.85 -17.44
CA ARG A 2 10.74 10.20 -16.13
C ARG A 2 9.46 10.19 -15.29
N ASP A 3 8.63 11.22 -15.37
CA ASP A 3 7.40 11.36 -14.57
C ASP A 3 6.30 10.36 -14.98
N LYS A 4 6.22 9.97 -16.26
CA LYS A 4 5.28 8.95 -16.72
C LYS A 4 5.54 7.57 -16.11
N ARG A 5 6.82 7.24 -15.84
CA ARG A 5 7.20 5.99 -15.17
C ARG A 5 6.72 5.95 -13.73
N LEU A 6 6.74 7.09 -13.02
CA LEU A 6 6.26 7.18 -11.64
C LEU A 6 4.77 6.86 -11.52
N ILE A 7 3.97 7.29 -12.51
CA ILE A 7 2.54 6.97 -12.55
C ILE A 7 2.33 5.46 -12.66
N ILE A 8 3.09 4.78 -13.51
CA ILE A 8 3.00 3.32 -13.66
C ILE A 8 3.33 2.63 -12.33
N LEU A 9 4.36 3.10 -11.61
CA LEU A 9 4.78 2.50 -10.35
C LEU A 9 3.68 2.50 -9.29
N ILE A 10 2.87 3.56 -9.21
CA ILE A 10 1.79 3.62 -8.22
C ILE A 10 0.60 2.71 -8.54
N PHE A 11 0.49 2.20 -9.78
CA PHE A 11 -0.54 1.23 -10.16
C PHE A 11 -0.13 -0.23 -9.92
N ILE A 12 1.15 -0.53 -9.80
CA ILE A 12 1.65 -1.90 -9.62
C ILE A 12 1.07 -2.59 -8.37
N PRO A 13 0.80 -1.93 -7.22
CA PRO A 13 0.16 -2.60 -6.08
C PRO A 13 -1.20 -3.22 -6.40
N PHE A 14 -1.98 -2.66 -7.32
CA PHE A 14 -3.22 -3.30 -7.79
C PHE A 14 -2.93 -4.64 -8.47
N VAL A 15 -1.87 -4.69 -9.28
CA VAL A 15 -1.45 -5.94 -9.95
C VAL A 15 -0.99 -6.95 -8.90
N PHE A 16 -0.20 -6.53 -7.91
CA PHE A 16 0.19 -7.38 -6.79
C PHE A 16 -1.03 -7.91 -6.02
N GLY A 17 -1.99 -7.05 -5.70
CA GLY A 17 -3.21 -7.47 -5.01
C GLY A 17 -4.03 -8.47 -5.82
N TYR A 18 -4.20 -8.23 -7.11
CA TYR A 18 -4.88 -9.15 -8.01
C TYR A 18 -4.20 -10.51 -8.08
N LEU A 19 -2.88 -10.53 -8.33
CA LEU A 19 -2.10 -11.76 -8.40
C LEU A 19 -2.10 -12.51 -7.07
N THR A 20 -1.96 -11.80 -5.94
CA THR A 20 -2.02 -12.39 -4.60
C THR A 20 -3.34 -13.10 -4.37
N ASN A 21 -4.47 -12.47 -4.73
CA ASN A 21 -5.79 -13.07 -4.59
C ASN A 21 -5.95 -14.33 -5.45
N LEU A 22 -5.41 -14.34 -6.68
CA LEU A 22 -5.43 -15.53 -7.54
C LEU A 22 -4.59 -16.67 -6.95
N VAL A 23 -3.39 -16.36 -6.47
CA VAL A 23 -2.45 -17.37 -5.95
C VAL A 23 -2.94 -17.94 -4.62
N PHE A 24 -3.68 -17.21 -3.82
CA PHE A 24 -4.29 -17.73 -2.58
C PHE A 24 -5.27 -18.88 -2.82
N LEU A 25 -5.82 -19.00 -4.03
CA LEU A 25 -6.68 -20.11 -4.41
C LEU A 25 -5.90 -21.40 -4.69
N VAL A 26 -4.58 -21.35 -4.83
CA VAL A 26 -3.74 -22.51 -5.15
C VAL A 26 -3.22 -23.15 -3.85
N PRO A 27 -3.61 -24.40 -3.52
CA PRO A 27 -3.15 -25.08 -2.32
C PRO A 27 -1.62 -25.15 -2.24
N GLY A 28 -1.05 -24.94 -1.07
CA GLY A 28 0.40 -24.95 -0.82
C GLY A 28 1.12 -23.67 -1.23
N VAL A 29 0.98 -23.25 -2.48
CA VAL A 29 1.57 -21.97 -2.98
C VAL A 29 0.93 -20.76 -2.30
N GLY A 30 -0.38 -20.82 -2.03
CA GLY A 30 -1.11 -19.77 -1.32
C GLY A 30 -0.52 -19.45 0.05
N THR A 31 -0.14 -20.46 0.83
CA THR A 31 0.46 -20.27 2.17
C THR A 31 1.80 -19.56 2.11
N LEU A 32 2.66 -19.94 1.15
CA LEU A 32 3.95 -19.29 0.93
C LEU A 32 3.75 -17.81 0.51
N THR A 33 2.88 -17.60 -0.47
CA THR A 33 2.52 -16.27 -0.97
C THR A 33 1.96 -15.41 0.15
N TYR A 34 1.06 -15.95 0.96
CA TYR A 34 0.48 -15.28 2.12
C TYR A 34 1.57 -14.75 3.07
N SER A 35 2.60 -15.53 3.33
CA SER A 35 3.69 -15.14 4.23
C SER A 35 4.66 -14.13 3.62
N LEU A 36 4.95 -14.20 2.33
CA LEU A 36 6.00 -13.40 1.68
C LEU A 36 5.50 -12.09 1.07
N MET A 37 4.27 -12.06 0.54
CA MET A 37 3.76 -10.90 -0.20
C MET A 37 3.72 -9.59 0.58
N PRO A 38 3.43 -9.57 1.89
CA PRO A 38 3.51 -8.32 2.65
C PRO A 38 4.89 -7.67 2.58
N PHE A 39 5.94 -8.46 2.73
CA PHE A 39 7.32 -7.96 2.70
C PHE A 39 7.71 -7.50 1.29
N VAL A 40 7.34 -8.26 0.27
CA VAL A 40 7.57 -7.88 -1.15
C VAL A 40 6.92 -6.54 -1.45
N LEU A 41 5.66 -6.34 -1.05
CA LEU A 41 4.96 -5.08 -1.27
C LEU A 41 5.59 -3.92 -0.48
N LEU A 42 5.98 -4.13 0.78
CA LEU A 42 6.60 -3.08 1.59
C LEU A 42 7.98 -2.69 1.04
N ILE A 43 8.82 -3.65 0.64
CA ILE A 43 10.11 -3.38 0.02
C ILE A 43 9.91 -2.62 -1.30
N TYR A 44 8.96 -3.06 -2.12
CA TYR A 44 8.61 -2.39 -3.37
C TYR A 44 8.17 -0.94 -3.09
N TRP A 45 7.30 -0.73 -2.09
CA TRP A 45 6.76 0.59 -1.77
C TRP A 45 7.80 1.55 -1.19
N PHE A 46 8.73 1.03 -0.40
CA PHE A 46 9.93 1.75 0.04
C PHE A 46 10.77 2.22 -1.16
N TRP A 47 11.01 1.32 -2.11
CA TRP A 47 11.74 1.64 -3.34
C TRP A 47 11.01 2.68 -4.19
N VAL A 48 9.68 2.62 -4.29
CA VAL A 48 8.86 3.65 -4.97
C VAL A 48 9.06 5.01 -4.30
N GLY A 49 9.09 5.09 -2.97
CA GLY A 49 9.41 6.30 -2.22
C GLY A 49 10.77 6.89 -2.62
N ILE A 50 11.80 6.05 -2.77
CA ILE A 50 13.12 6.45 -3.28
C ILE A 50 13.01 7.05 -4.70
N GLN A 51 12.24 6.42 -5.61
CA GLN A 51 12.09 6.92 -6.98
C GLN A 51 11.40 8.30 -7.02
N PHE A 52 10.38 8.50 -6.18
CA PHE A 52 9.71 9.78 -6.05
C PHE A 52 10.61 10.87 -5.47
N SER A 53 11.50 10.52 -4.53
CA SER A 53 12.49 11.44 -3.97
C SER A 53 13.48 11.97 -5.02
N LYS A 54 13.80 11.16 -6.03
CA LYS A 54 14.69 11.51 -7.15
C LYS A 54 13.99 12.28 -8.27
N SER A 55 12.67 12.46 -8.20
CA SER A 55 11.93 13.17 -9.22
C SER A 55 12.17 14.68 -9.17
N SER A 56 11.86 15.38 -10.28
CA SER A 56 11.89 16.83 -10.36
C SER A 56 10.67 17.51 -9.71
N ILE A 57 9.71 16.71 -9.22
CA ILE A 57 8.48 17.18 -8.59
C ILE A 57 8.81 17.75 -7.21
N LYS A 58 8.17 18.87 -6.83
CA LYS A 58 8.31 19.42 -5.48
C LYS A 58 7.94 18.36 -4.44
N ASN A 59 8.70 18.29 -3.35
CA ASN A 59 8.59 17.24 -2.33
C ASN A 59 7.14 16.98 -1.86
N VAL A 60 6.37 18.03 -1.60
CA VAL A 60 4.98 17.91 -1.14
C VAL A 60 4.11 17.23 -2.19
N TYR A 61 4.22 17.62 -3.45
CA TYR A 61 3.46 16.98 -4.53
C TYR A 61 3.91 15.54 -4.79
N ALA A 62 5.22 15.26 -4.66
CA ALA A 62 5.73 13.90 -4.79
C ALA A 62 5.13 12.97 -3.72
N LEU A 63 5.02 13.44 -2.48
CA LEU A 63 4.40 12.70 -1.38
C LEU A 63 2.89 12.48 -1.59
N ILE A 64 2.18 13.49 -2.07
CA ILE A 64 0.74 13.38 -2.38
C ILE A 64 0.53 12.42 -3.54
N TYR A 65 1.18 12.63 -4.67
CA TYR A 65 1.00 11.79 -5.86
C TYR A 65 1.41 10.33 -5.63
N GLY A 66 2.48 10.11 -4.86
CA GLY A 66 2.93 8.76 -4.52
C GLY A 66 1.90 7.97 -3.71
N ASN A 67 1.11 8.61 -2.85
CA ASN A 67 0.15 7.94 -1.97
C ASN A 67 -1.33 8.12 -2.38
N ILE A 68 -1.61 8.89 -3.43
CA ILE A 68 -3.00 9.23 -3.81
C ILE A 68 -3.86 7.99 -4.08
N LEU A 69 -3.34 7.00 -4.80
CA LEU A 69 -4.10 5.79 -5.13
C LEU A 69 -4.36 4.93 -3.90
N CYS A 70 -3.41 4.88 -2.95
CA CYS A 70 -3.59 4.18 -1.69
C CYS A 70 -4.75 4.78 -0.88
N VAL A 71 -4.78 6.11 -0.76
CA VAL A 71 -5.84 6.84 -0.07
C VAL A 71 -7.17 6.72 -0.81
N LEU A 72 -7.18 6.86 -2.14
CA LEU A 72 -8.40 6.70 -2.94
C LEU A 72 -8.97 5.28 -2.84
N SER A 73 -8.12 4.25 -2.78
CA SER A 73 -8.53 2.86 -2.57
C SER A 73 -9.25 2.70 -1.22
N LEU A 74 -8.72 3.30 -0.15
CA LEU A 74 -9.37 3.30 1.17
C LEU A 74 -10.70 4.06 1.17
N LEU A 75 -10.77 5.24 0.53
CA LEU A 75 -12.00 6.01 0.41
C LEU A 75 -13.07 5.26 -0.40
N LEU A 76 -12.65 4.61 -1.48
CA LEU A 76 -13.52 3.77 -2.29
C LEU A 76 -14.05 2.57 -1.49
N TYR A 77 -13.19 1.95 -0.67
CA TYR A 77 -13.61 0.88 0.24
C TYR A 77 -14.67 1.38 1.24
N TYR A 78 -14.39 2.52 1.90
CA TYR A 78 -15.32 3.12 2.86
C TYR A 78 -16.68 3.42 2.20
N TRP A 79 -16.66 4.00 1.00
CA TRP A 79 -17.87 4.28 0.25
C TRP A 79 -18.66 3.02 -0.09
N GLN A 80 -18.01 1.98 -0.63
CA GLN A 80 -18.68 0.75 -1.07
C GLN A 80 -19.19 -0.12 0.07
N PHE A 81 -18.49 -0.19 1.20
CA PHE A 81 -18.80 -1.15 2.27
C PHE A 81 -19.47 -0.52 3.49
N ILE A 82 -19.29 0.78 3.71
CA ILE A 82 -19.83 1.45 4.90
C ILE A 82 -21.01 2.36 4.53
N LEU A 83 -20.91 3.13 3.44
CA LEU A 83 -21.96 4.09 3.08
C LEU A 83 -23.03 3.50 2.18
N LEU A 84 -22.71 2.54 1.32
CA LEU A 84 -23.69 1.89 0.46
C LEU A 84 -24.27 0.63 1.13
N GLY A 85 -25.59 0.44 0.98
CA GLY A 85 -26.23 -0.84 1.32
C GLY A 85 -25.82 -1.94 0.34
N ASP A 86 -25.96 -3.19 0.76
CA ASP A 86 -25.54 -4.37 -0.02
C ASP A 86 -26.14 -4.41 -1.44
N GLU A 87 -27.40 -3.98 -1.57
CA GLU A 87 -28.11 -3.94 -2.87
C GLU A 87 -27.54 -2.95 -3.88
N LYS A 88 -26.90 -1.88 -3.40
CA LYS A 88 -26.34 -0.82 -4.26
C LYS A 88 -24.82 -0.96 -4.49
N ARG A 89 -24.21 -1.95 -3.86
CA ARG A 89 -22.76 -2.17 -3.95
C ARG A 89 -22.35 -2.67 -5.33
N SER A 90 -21.38 -2.00 -5.93
CA SER A 90 -20.74 -2.49 -7.16
C SER A 90 -19.63 -3.48 -6.81
N MET A 91 -19.81 -4.76 -7.16
CA MET A 91 -18.81 -5.81 -6.90
C MET A 91 -17.46 -5.51 -7.54
N PHE A 92 -17.45 -4.87 -8.70
CA PHE A 92 -16.22 -4.46 -9.39
C PHE A 92 -15.45 -3.39 -8.59
N LEU A 93 -16.12 -2.32 -8.17
CA LEU A 93 -15.50 -1.25 -7.38
C LEU A 93 -15.09 -1.75 -5.99
N ALA A 94 -15.91 -2.60 -5.38
CA ALA A 94 -15.59 -3.24 -4.12
C ALA A 94 -14.31 -4.09 -4.21
N SER A 95 -14.16 -4.88 -5.27
CA SER A 95 -12.94 -5.67 -5.51
C SER A 95 -11.70 -4.79 -5.68
N ILE A 96 -11.78 -3.77 -6.53
CA ILE A 96 -10.66 -2.84 -6.76
C ILE A 96 -10.25 -2.14 -5.46
N SER A 97 -11.22 -1.73 -4.64
CA SER A 97 -10.94 -1.01 -3.38
C SER A 97 -10.12 -1.83 -2.38
N GLN A 98 -10.19 -3.15 -2.46
CA GLN A 98 -9.44 -4.03 -1.56
C GLN A 98 -8.07 -4.44 -2.12
N MET A 99 -7.90 -4.46 -3.45
CA MET A 99 -6.69 -5.00 -4.10
C MET A 99 -5.41 -4.28 -3.69
N TYR A 100 -5.48 -2.98 -3.42
CA TYR A 100 -4.28 -2.19 -3.10
C TYR A 100 -3.60 -2.63 -1.81
N VAL A 101 -4.39 -3.03 -0.82
CA VAL A 101 -3.91 -3.37 0.54
C VAL A 101 -3.96 -4.87 0.80
N SER A 102 -4.65 -5.65 -0.03
CA SER A 102 -4.85 -7.09 0.17
C SER A 102 -3.55 -7.88 0.39
N PRO A 103 -2.40 -7.58 -0.25
CA PRO A 103 -1.16 -8.29 0.05
C PRO A 103 -0.65 -8.09 1.48
N LEU A 104 -1.12 -7.04 2.20
CA LEU A 104 -0.78 -6.79 3.60
C LEU A 104 -1.73 -7.50 4.58
N SER A 105 -2.78 -8.16 4.11
CA SER A 105 -3.75 -8.85 4.97
C SER A 105 -3.11 -9.80 5.99
N PRO A 106 -2.01 -10.53 5.73
CA PRO A 106 -1.37 -11.37 6.73
C PRO A 106 -0.86 -10.62 7.96
N ILE A 107 -0.41 -9.39 7.78
CA ILE A 107 0.05 -8.53 8.88
C ILE A 107 -1.15 -7.86 9.54
N THR A 108 -2.07 -7.30 8.75
CA THR A 108 -3.19 -6.51 9.26
C THR A 108 -4.29 -7.35 9.88
N ALA A 109 -4.45 -8.62 9.47
CA ALA A 109 -5.47 -9.53 10.00
C ALA A 109 -5.34 -9.75 11.51
N ARG A 110 -4.13 -9.79 12.04
CA ARG A 110 -3.90 -9.92 13.49
C ARG A 110 -4.54 -8.78 14.26
N PHE A 111 -4.47 -7.56 13.75
CA PHE A 111 -5.09 -6.38 14.36
C PHE A 111 -6.61 -6.40 14.19
N GLY A 112 -7.11 -6.84 13.02
CA GLY A 112 -8.54 -7.01 12.79
C GLY A 112 -9.17 -8.00 13.77
N ILE A 113 -8.55 -9.15 13.97
CA ILE A 113 -9.03 -10.19 14.91
C ILE A 113 -9.07 -9.66 16.35
N MET A 114 -8.12 -8.83 16.76
CA MET A 114 -8.11 -8.24 18.12
C MET A 114 -9.32 -7.32 18.38
N LEU A 115 -9.98 -6.83 17.35
CA LEU A 115 -11.17 -5.97 17.47
C LEU A 115 -12.47 -6.77 17.55
N GLU A 116 -12.42 -8.08 17.28
CA GLU A 116 -13.60 -8.94 17.29
C GLU A 116 -13.96 -9.36 18.71
N LYS A 117 -15.25 -9.28 19.03
CA LYS A 117 -15.80 -9.74 20.31
C LYS A 117 -16.10 -11.24 20.33
N LEU A 118 -16.33 -11.82 19.16
CA LEU A 118 -16.67 -13.23 18.98
C LEU A 118 -15.58 -13.93 18.18
N PRO A 119 -15.09 -15.09 18.63
CA PRO A 119 -14.13 -15.88 17.87
C PRO A 119 -14.76 -16.33 16.53
N ASN A 120 -13.98 -16.25 15.47
CA ASN A 120 -14.35 -16.67 14.10
C ASN A 120 -15.41 -15.82 13.36
N VAL A 121 -15.75 -14.64 13.86
CA VAL A 121 -16.60 -13.69 13.15
C VAL A 121 -15.76 -12.48 12.77
N ILE A 122 -15.58 -12.24 11.47
CA ILE A 122 -14.91 -11.04 10.96
C ILE A 122 -15.98 -10.04 10.53
N THR A 123 -16.07 -8.93 11.24
CA THR A 123 -17.04 -7.86 10.95
C THR A 123 -16.50 -6.90 9.87
N GLN A 124 -17.40 -6.15 9.24
CA GLN A 124 -17.00 -5.10 8.30
C GLN A 124 -16.10 -4.04 8.97
N THR A 125 -16.33 -3.78 10.26
CA THR A 125 -15.51 -2.85 11.04
C THR A 125 -14.06 -3.33 11.15
N SER A 126 -13.86 -4.62 11.39
CA SER A 126 -12.51 -5.22 11.45
C SER A 126 -11.82 -5.20 10.11
N ILE A 127 -12.54 -5.47 9.02
CA ILE A 127 -11.98 -5.36 7.67
C ILE A 127 -11.63 -3.90 7.35
N LEU A 128 -12.45 -2.93 7.74
CA LEU A 128 -12.14 -1.51 7.58
C LEU A 128 -10.86 -1.14 8.36
N ALA A 129 -10.74 -1.59 9.61
CA ALA A 129 -9.54 -1.37 10.41
C ALA A 129 -8.29 -1.97 9.75
N MET A 130 -8.39 -3.19 9.21
CA MET A 130 -7.30 -3.81 8.44
C MET A 130 -6.88 -2.96 7.24
N ASN A 131 -7.84 -2.41 6.48
CA ASN A 131 -7.57 -1.53 5.35
C ASN A 131 -6.93 -0.21 5.78
N ILE A 132 -7.39 0.38 6.89
CA ILE A 132 -6.79 1.61 7.45
C ILE A 132 -5.34 1.35 7.88
N ILE A 133 -5.08 0.29 8.65
CA ILE A 133 -3.75 -0.07 9.11
C ILE A 133 -2.82 -0.36 7.92
N GLY A 134 -3.30 -1.11 6.93
CA GLY A 134 -2.54 -1.40 5.72
C GLY A 134 -2.18 -0.13 4.93
N THR A 135 -3.14 0.80 4.79
CA THR A 135 -2.92 2.10 4.16
C THR A 135 -1.86 2.91 4.92
N ILE A 136 -1.95 2.97 6.25
CA ILE A 136 -0.97 3.66 7.09
C ILE A 136 0.42 3.05 6.92
N LEU A 137 0.54 1.71 6.91
CA LEU A 137 1.81 1.01 6.71
C LEU A 137 2.43 1.36 5.34
N LEU A 138 1.64 1.41 4.28
CA LEU A 138 2.12 1.82 2.95
C LEU A 138 2.60 3.27 2.98
N VAL A 139 1.82 4.19 3.52
CA VAL A 139 2.19 5.61 3.62
C VAL A 139 3.49 5.77 4.41
N ILE A 140 3.63 5.15 5.57
CA ILE A 140 4.86 5.21 6.40
C ILE A 140 6.05 4.64 5.62
N THR A 141 5.87 3.50 4.95
CA THR A 141 6.93 2.84 4.18
C THR A 141 7.40 3.71 3.01
N PHE A 142 6.46 4.34 2.29
CA PHE A 142 6.78 5.30 1.24
C PHE A 142 7.58 6.49 1.77
N PHE A 143 7.12 7.10 2.88
CA PHE A 143 7.81 8.22 3.53
C PHE A 143 9.23 7.81 3.97
N ALA A 144 9.39 6.63 4.54
CA ALA A 144 10.70 6.12 4.95
C ALA A 144 11.67 6.03 3.76
N GLY A 145 11.21 5.47 2.62
CA GLY A 145 12.02 5.41 1.39
C GLY A 145 12.35 6.81 0.84
N PHE A 146 11.37 7.72 0.84
CA PHE A 146 11.54 9.09 0.38
C PHE A 146 12.57 9.85 1.23
N ILE A 147 12.46 9.79 2.55
CA ILE A 147 13.37 10.46 3.48
C ILE A 147 14.77 9.85 3.42
N PHE A 148 14.86 8.51 3.35
CA PHE A 148 16.14 7.81 3.24
C PHE A 148 17.00 8.34 2.09
N GLU A 149 16.42 8.50 0.91
CA GLU A 149 17.15 9.02 -0.25
C GLU A 149 17.54 10.50 -0.08
N LYS A 150 16.69 11.32 0.52
CA LYS A 150 17.00 12.74 0.78
C LYS A 150 18.19 12.89 1.74
N ILE A 151 18.21 12.11 2.81
CA ILE A 151 19.33 12.11 3.78
C ILE A 151 20.62 11.64 3.10
N LYS A 152 20.54 10.56 2.29
CA LYS A 152 21.68 10.04 1.55
C LYS A 152 22.29 11.10 0.64
N HIS A 153 21.46 11.80 -0.13
CA HIS A 153 21.91 12.84 -1.06
C HIS A 153 22.57 14.01 -0.31
N SER A 154 21.96 14.49 0.76
CA SER A 154 22.52 15.57 1.58
C SER A 154 23.88 15.23 2.22
N ARG A 155 24.09 13.96 2.59
CA ARG A 155 25.40 13.52 3.12
C ARG A 155 26.47 13.49 2.05
N LEU A 156 26.15 13.04 0.85
CA LEU A 156 27.10 13.00 -0.26
C LEU A 156 27.56 14.41 -0.68
N GLU A 157 26.63 15.37 -0.73
CA GLU A 157 26.95 16.78 -1.01
C GLU A 157 27.91 17.38 0.02
N LYS A 158 27.71 17.09 1.32
CA LYS A 158 28.62 17.56 2.38
C LYS A 158 30.03 17.01 2.23
N VAL A 159 30.17 15.71 1.96
CA VAL A 159 31.48 15.08 1.78
C VAL A 159 32.23 15.68 0.58
N GLU A 160 31.52 16.05 -0.49
CA GLU A 160 32.13 16.66 -1.68
C GLU A 160 32.60 18.10 -1.43
N ILE A 161 31.93 18.84 -0.52
CA ILE A 161 32.31 20.21 -0.14
C ILE A 161 33.53 20.19 0.81
N ASP A 162 33.51 19.26 1.80
CA ASP A 162 34.58 19.18 2.81
C ASP A 162 35.91 18.58 2.24
N GLY A 163 35.86 17.90 1.09
CA GLY A 163 37.02 17.30 0.42
C GLY A 163 37.72 18.21 -0.60
N LYS A 164 37.22 19.44 -0.78
CA LYS A 164 37.87 20.51 -1.60
C LYS A 164 38.56 21.54 -0.76
#